data_163da5bda94ab747cfde72cf8a304cb6
#
_entry.id   163da5bda94ab747cfde72cf8a304cb6
#
_cell.length_a   1.000
_cell.length_b   1.000
_cell.length_c   1.000
_cell.angle_alpha   90.00
_cell.angle_beta   90.00
_cell.angle_gamma   90.00
#
_symmetry.space_group_name_H-M   'P 1'
#
loop_
_entity.id
_entity.type
_entity.pdbx_description
1 polymer ?
#
loop_
_entity_poly.entity_id
_entity_poly.type
_entity_poly.pdbx_seq_one_letter_code
_entity_poly.pdbx_strand_id
1 'polypeptide(L)'
;MTDSSDNMGGLTAIRQAQGLVKRQPGPWLHVVLFEPEIAANTGAIGRTCVAAGARLWLVRPLGFHLDDRHLRRAGLDYWEHLDLCVVNELGEVAESLGRTRLWSFSTKADLLYTEAVFQPGDAFVFGPESRGLPGSWLKECPDRSLRIPILPAARSLNLASAVAIALFEGIRQLGLKQATESTGRTPGTRS
;
A
#
# COMPACT_ATOMS: atom_id res chain seq x y z
N MET A 1 -40.30 -15.24 4.50
CA MET A 1 -39.63 -15.42 3.20
C MET A 1 -39.01 -14.09 2.85
N THR A 2 -37.78 -13.88 3.23
CA THR A 2 -36.99 -12.65 2.97
C THR A 2 -35.75 -13.07 2.19
N ASP A 3 -35.63 -12.44 1.07
CA ASP A 3 -34.75 -12.71 -0.07
C ASP A 3 -33.28 -12.51 0.31
N SER A 4 -32.47 -13.54 0.09
CA SER A 4 -31.01 -13.58 0.41
C SER A 4 -30.13 -13.34 -0.82
N SER A 5 -30.61 -12.60 -1.81
CA SER A 5 -29.96 -12.50 -3.14
C SER A 5 -29.03 -11.30 -3.35
N ASP A 6 -28.95 -10.33 -2.41
CA ASP A 6 -28.21 -9.08 -2.68
C ASP A 6 -26.72 -9.06 -2.24
N ASN A 7 -26.19 -10.13 -1.63
CA ASN A 7 -24.81 -10.09 -1.11
C ASN A 7 -23.75 -10.72 -2.06
N MET A 8 -24.16 -11.23 -3.21
CA MET A 8 -23.21 -11.75 -4.21
C MET A 8 -22.68 -10.73 -5.21
N GLY A 9 -23.35 -9.58 -5.36
CA GLY A 9 -22.97 -8.55 -6.34
C GLY A 9 -21.63 -7.86 -6.04
N GLY A 10 -21.35 -7.63 -4.77
CA GLY A 10 -20.13 -6.91 -4.36
C GLY A 10 -18.83 -7.69 -4.59
N LEU A 11 -18.82 -8.97 -4.28
CA LEU A 11 -17.66 -9.85 -4.48
C LEU A 11 -17.41 -10.17 -5.96
N THR A 12 -18.48 -10.23 -6.77
CA THR A 12 -18.37 -10.43 -8.22
C THR A 12 -17.82 -9.20 -8.92
N ALA A 13 -18.19 -7.99 -8.48
CA ALA A 13 -17.66 -6.74 -9.01
C ALA A 13 -16.13 -6.59 -8.75
N ILE A 14 -15.66 -7.03 -7.58
CA ILE A 14 -14.22 -7.03 -7.25
C ILE A 14 -13.45 -8.02 -8.17
N ARG A 15 -14.04 -9.16 -8.53
CA ARG A 15 -13.43 -10.12 -9.47
C ARG A 15 -13.52 -9.68 -10.93
N GLN A 16 -14.59 -8.99 -11.34
CA GLN A 16 -14.77 -8.53 -12.74
C GLN A 16 -13.94 -7.30 -13.08
N ALA A 17 -13.58 -6.46 -12.09
CA ALA A 17 -12.64 -5.35 -12.31
C ALA A 17 -11.22 -5.83 -12.72
N GLN A 18 -10.87 -7.08 -12.46
CA GLN A 18 -9.62 -7.69 -12.91
C GLN A 18 -9.55 -7.96 -14.43
N GLY A 19 -10.66 -7.86 -15.16
CA GLY A 19 -10.75 -8.23 -16.59
C GLY A 19 -10.72 -7.08 -17.60
N LEU A 20 -10.85 -5.82 -17.19
CA LEU A 20 -11.08 -4.69 -18.11
C LEU A 20 -10.08 -3.55 -18.03
N VAL A 21 -9.09 -3.61 -17.14
CA VAL A 21 -7.99 -2.64 -17.15
C VAL A 21 -7.00 -3.08 -18.22
N LYS A 22 -6.88 -2.31 -19.31
CA LYS A 22 -5.73 -2.39 -20.23
C LYS A 22 -4.50 -2.49 -19.35
N ARG A 23 -3.71 -3.55 -19.48
CA ARG A 23 -2.47 -3.75 -18.74
C ARG A 23 -1.59 -2.52 -18.90
N GLN A 24 -1.69 -1.59 -17.98
CA GLN A 24 -0.64 -0.63 -17.70
C GLN A 24 0.61 -1.44 -17.34
N PRO A 25 1.82 -1.00 -17.68
CA PRO A 25 3.02 -1.60 -17.13
C PRO A 25 2.79 -1.72 -15.62
N GLY A 26 3.11 -2.88 -15.03
CA GLY A 26 2.74 -3.22 -13.65
C GLY A 26 3.10 -2.12 -12.65
N PRO A 27 2.50 -2.10 -11.46
CA PRO A 27 2.71 -1.03 -10.50
C PRO A 27 4.20 -0.88 -10.20
N TRP A 28 4.67 0.35 -10.17
CA TRP A 28 6.07 0.69 -9.91
C TRP A 28 6.51 0.28 -8.51
N LEU A 29 5.59 0.36 -7.56
CA LEU A 29 5.78 0.04 -6.15
C LEU A 29 4.53 -0.66 -5.62
N HIS A 30 4.73 -1.43 -4.56
CA HIS A 30 3.66 -2.06 -3.81
C HIS A 30 3.66 -1.55 -2.37
N VAL A 31 2.47 -1.38 -1.81
CA VAL A 31 2.26 -1.14 -0.37
C VAL A 31 1.60 -2.38 0.21
N VAL A 32 2.14 -2.92 1.28
CA VAL A 32 1.64 -4.10 1.96
C VAL A 32 1.28 -3.72 3.39
N LEU A 33 0.02 -3.87 3.75
CA LEU A 33 -0.46 -3.68 5.12
C LEU A 33 -0.69 -5.05 5.74
N PHE A 34 0.14 -5.40 6.71
CA PHE A 34 0.04 -6.64 7.46
C PHE A 34 -0.93 -6.44 8.63
N GLU A 35 -2.07 -7.14 8.59
CA GLU A 35 -3.12 -7.11 9.60
C GLU A 35 -3.54 -5.68 10.02
N PRO A 36 -3.91 -4.79 9.07
CA PRO A 36 -4.29 -3.42 9.40
C PRO A 36 -5.55 -3.37 10.27
N GLU A 37 -5.55 -2.49 11.27
CA GLU A 37 -6.59 -2.43 12.31
C GLU A 37 -7.62 -1.33 12.07
N ILE A 38 -7.24 -0.22 11.44
CA ILE A 38 -8.05 1.01 11.34
C ILE A 38 -8.49 1.26 9.89
N ALA A 39 -9.79 1.11 9.62
CA ALA A 39 -10.39 1.32 8.30
C ALA A 39 -10.05 2.69 7.68
N ALA A 40 -10.10 3.76 8.50
CA ALA A 40 -9.81 5.12 8.01
C ALA A 40 -8.36 5.28 7.51
N ASN A 41 -7.39 4.65 8.18
CA ASN A 41 -6.00 4.64 7.72
C ASN A 41 -5.87 3.90 6.39
N THR A 42 -6.46 2.72 6.30
CA THR A 42 -6.45 1.91 5.07
C THR A 42 -7.11 2.66 3.89
N GLY A 43 -8.21 3.36 4.12
CA GLY A 43 -8.85 4.21 3.12
C GLY A 43 -7.94 5.35 2.63
N ALA A 44 -7.29 6.06 3.55
CA ALA A 44 -6.34 7.12 3.22
C ALA A 44 -5.12 6.58 2.45
N ILE A 45 -4.63 5.39 2.83
CA ILE A 45 -3.53 4.70 2.13
C ILE A 45 -3.97 4.31 0.72
N GLY A 46 -5.17 3.76 0.56
CA GLY A 46 -5.72 3.42 -0.76
C GLY A 46 -5.72 4.62 -1.70
N ARG A 47 -6.17 5.80 -1.21
CA ARG A 47 -6.10 7.06 -1.96
C ARG A 47 -4.67 7.44 -2.35
N THR A 48 -3.73 7.29 -1.44
CA THR A 48 -2.31 7.55 -1.69
C THR A 48 -1.75 6.59 -2.74
N CYS A 49 -2.11 5.30 -2.69
CA CYS A 49 -1.71 4.30 -3.67
C CYS A 49 -2.25 4.64 -5.08
N VAL A 50 -3.51 5.05 -5.21
CA VAL A 50 -4.08 5.50 -6.49
C VAL A 50 -3.31 6.69 -7.03
N ALA A 51 -3.04 7.70 -6.19
CA ALA A 51 -2.29 8.89 -6.59
C ALA A 51 -0.85 8.59 -7.03
N ALA A 52 -0.26 7.54 -6.48
CA ALA A 52 1.11 7.10 -6.75
C ALA A 52 1.22 6.02 -7.85
N GLY A 53 0.10 5.47 -8.32
CA GLY A 53 0.10 4.32 -9.23
C GLY A 53 0.66 3.04 -8.59
N ALA A 54 0.52 2.89 -7.26
CA ALA A 54 1.00 1.75 -6.50
C ALA A 54 -0.12 0.74 -6.24
N ARG A 55 0.21 -0.56 -6.16
CA ARG A 55 -0.71 -1.60 -5.72
C ARG A 55 -0.77 -1.66 -4.21
N LEU A 56 -1.98 -1.80 -3.66
CA LEU A 56 -2.20 -2.05 -2.24
C LEU A 56 -2.47 -3.53 -1.99
N TRP A 57 -1.73 -4.11 -1.05
CA TRP A 57 -1.94 -5.45 -0.53
C TRP A 57 -2.45 -5.36 0.89
N LEU A 58 -3.52 -6.09 1.20
CA LEU A 58 -4.03 -6.26 2.56
C LEU A 58 -3.84 -7.71 2.98
N VAL A 59 -3.07 -7.93 4.02
CA VAL A 59 -2.84 -9.26 4.60
C VAL A 59 -3.76 -9.44 5.80
N ARG A 60 -4.55 -10.51 5.80
CA ARG A 60 -5.50 -10.84 6.87
C ARG A 60 -4.80 -11.27 8.17
N PRO A 61 -5.49 -11.18 9.35
CA PRO A 61 -6.85 -10.67 9.53
C PRO A 61 -6.90 -9.13 9.43
N LEU A 62 -8.05 -8.60 9.01
CA LEU A 62 -8.29 -7.16 8.98
C LEU A 62 -9.13 -6.77 10.21
N GLY A 63 -8.79 -5.67 10.87
CA GLY A 63 -9.54 -5.12 12.01
C GLY A 63 -10.88 -4.46 11.62
N PHE A 64 -11.30 -4.56 10.35
CA PHE A 64 -12.50 -3.96 9.78
C PHE A 64 -13.04 -4.81 8.63
N HIS A 65 -14.26 -4.52 8.21
CA HIS A 65 -14.83 -5.11 7.00
C HIS A 65 -14.53 -4.25 5.78
N LEU A 66 -14.27 -4.89 4.62
CA LEU A 66 -13.95 -4.17 3.37
C LEU A 66 -15.11 -3.32 2.81
N ASP A 67 -16.34 -3.57 3.27
CA ASP A 67 -17.52 -2.79 2.99
C ASP A 67 -17.80 -1.69 4.05
N ASP A 68 -16.89 -1.52 5.03
CA ASP A 68 -17.00 -0.53 6.10
C ASP A 68 -17.18 0.87 5.51
N ARG A 69 -18.18 1.59 6.06
CA ARG A 69 -18.50 2.97 5.68
C ARG A 69 -17.31 3.92 5.85
N HIS A 70 -16.45 3.68 6.84
CA HIS A 70 -15.26 4.49 7.10
C HIS A 70 -14.19 4.28 6.03
N LEU A 71 -14.01 3.05 5.58
CA LEU A 71 -13.13 2.72 4.47
C LEU A 71 -13.59 3.44 3.19
N ARG A 72 -14.88 3.36 2.89
CA ARG A 72 -15.48 4.02 1.73
C ARG A 72 -15.41 5.55 1.83
N ARG A 73 -15.76 6.15 2.97
CA ARG A 73 -15.73 7.61 3.14
C ARG A 73 -14.34 8.22 3.01
N ALA A 74 -13.29 7.49 3.42
CA ALA A 74 -11.91 7.94 3.27
C ALA A 74 -11.40 7.87 1.83
N GLY A 75 -12.05 7.07 0.96
CA GLY A 75 -11.56 6.80 -0.39
C GLY A 75 -12.61 6.61 -1.49
N LEU A 76 -13.87 7.09 -1.30
CA LEU A 76 -15.03 6.79 -2.16
C LEU A 76 -14.75 6.97 -3.66
N ASP A 77 -14.16 8.09 -4.05
CA ASP A 77 -13.94 8.43 -5.46
C ASP A 77 -12.72 7.72 -6.08
N TYR A 78 -11.83 7.16 -5.24
CA TYR A 78 -10.58 6.54 -5.68
C TYR A 78 -10.61 5.01 -5.62
N TRP A 79 -11.58 4.44 -4.88
CA TRP A 79 -11.64 3.00 -4.63
C TRP A 79 -11.83 2.16 -5.90
N GLU A 80 -12.55 2.69 -6.88
CA GLU A 80 -12.75 2.06 -8.19
C GLU A 80 -11.46 1.99 -9.03
N HIS A 81 -10.50 2.87 -8.74
CA HIS A 81 -9.22 2.94 -9.42
C HIS A 81 -8.08 2.26 -8.63
N LEU A 82 -8.39 1.76 -7.43
CA LEU A 82 -7.39 1.14 -6.57
C LEU A 82 -7.06 -0.27 -7.07
N ASP A 83 -5.79 -0.50 -7.40
CA ASP A 83 -5.25 -1.84 -7.62
C ASP A 83 -5.05 -2.51 -6.25
N LEU A 84 -6.09 -3.27 -5.82
CA LEU A 84 -6.17 -3.89 -4.50
C LEU A 84 -6.06 -5.40 -4.59
N CYS A 85 -5.22 -5.98 -3.75
CA CYS A 85 -5.14 -7.42 -3.54
C CYS A 85 -5.33 -7.74 -2.05
N VAL A 86 -6.09 -8.79 -1.73
CA VAL A 86 -6.29 -9.27 -0.35
C VAL A 86 -5.81 -10.71 -0.28
N VAL A 87 -4.92 -10.99 0.66
CA VAL A 87 -4.29 -12.30 0.88
C VAL A 87 -4.43 -12.72 2.34
N ASN A 88 -4.21 -13.99 2.62
CA ASN A 88 -4.30 -14.50 3.99
C ASN A 88 -2.97 -14.43 4.74
N GLU A 89 -1.86 -14.54 4.02
CA GLU A 89 -0.52 -14.60 4.60
C GLU A 89 0.46 -13.71 3.84
N LEU A 90 1.47 -13.21 4.55
CA LEU A 90 2.51 -12.37 3.96
C LEU A 90 3.37 -13.15 2.95
N GLY A 91 3.49 -14.46 3.12
CA GLY A 91 4.15 -15.37 2.16
C GLY A 91 3.54 -15.31 0.77
N GLU A 92 2.21 -15.21 0.66
CA GLU A 92 1.51 -15.09 -0.63
C GLU A 92 1.89 -13.82 -1.40
N VAL A 93 2.21 -12.72 -0.68
CA VAL A 93 2.72 -11.50 -1.30
C VAL A 93 4.09 -11.75 -1.93
N ALA A 94 4.99 -12.40 -1.17
CA ALA A 94 6.34 -12.72 -1.65
C ALA A 94 6.32 -13.66 -2.86
N GLU A 95 5.45 -14.65 -2.86
CA GLU A 95 5.23 -15.58 -3.98
C GLU A 95 4.68 -14.84 -5.21
N SER A 96 3.68 -13.96 -5.01
CA SER A 96 3.02 -13.22 -6.08
C SER A 96 3.92 -12.19 -6.75
N LEU A 97 4.83 -11.58 -6.00
CA LEU A 97 5.78 -10.59 -6.49
C LEU A 97 7.08 -11.24 -7.03
N GLY A 98 7.24 -12.54 -6.81
CA GLY A 98 8.43 -13.28 -7.18
C GLY A 98 9.62 -12.88 -6.32
N ARG A 99 10.73 -12.49 -6.97
CA ARG A 99 11.96 -12.06 -6.27
C ARG A 99 11.97 -10.59 -5.88
N THR A 100 10.83 -9.91 -5.92
CA THR A 100 10.71 -8.52 -5.52
C THR A 100 11.18 -8.32 -4.10
N ARG A 101 11.93 -7.25 -3.86
CA ARG A 101 12.43 -6.95 -2.53
C ARG A 101 11.32 -6.40 -1.66
N LEU A 102 11.17 -7.00 -0.48
CA LEU A 102 10.24 -6.54 0.56
C LEU A 102 11.00 -5.67 1.56
N TRP A 103 10.64 -4.42 1.67
CA TRP A 103 11.20 -3.47 2.62
C TRP A 103 10.24 -3.29 3.80
N SER A 104 10.67 -3.69 4.98
CA SER A 104 9.87 -3.62 6.20
C SER A 104 10.04 -2.29 6.91
N PHE A 105 8.94 -1.58 7.17
CA PHE A 105 8.99 -0.32 7.90
C PHE A 105 8.68 -0.52 9.37
N SER A 106 9.63 -0.15 10.23
CA SER A 106 9.53 -0.31 11.68
C SER A 106 10.32 0.79 12.40
N THR A 107 9.78 1.28 13.51
CA THR A 107 10.51 2.21 14.40
C THR A 107 11.70 1.55 15.11
N LYS A 108 11.80 0.21 15.05
CA LYS A 108 12.87 -0.60 15.66
C LYS A 108 14.02 -0.93 14.71
N ALA A 109 13.93 -0.53 13.45
CA ALA A 109 14.99 -0.76 12.47
C ALA A 109 16.14 0.23 12.67
N ASP A 110 17.34 -0.18 12.33
CA ASP A 110 18.54 0.66 12.43
C ASP A 110 18.75 1.50 11.17
N LEU A 111 18.46 0.94 9.99
CA LEU A 111 18.68 1.59 8.69
C LEU A 111 17.61 2.66 8.43
N LEU A 112 18.04 3.84 8.00
CA LEU A 112 17.12 4.90 7.59
C LEU A 112 16.51 4.58 6.22
N TYR A 113 15.25 4.90 6.03
CA TYR A 113 14.55 4.68 4.76
C TYR A 113 15.21 5.42 3.57
N THR A 114 15.92 6.52 3.85
CA THR A 114 16.66 7.31 2.85
C THR A 114 17.99 6.68 2.43
N GLU A 115 18.47 5.68 3.17
CA GLU A 115 19.72 4.96 2.86
C GLU A 115 19.47 3.76 1.94
N ALA A 116 18.21 3.33 1.82
CA ALA A 116 17.83 2.26 0.91
C ALA A 116 17.80 2.74 -0.54
N VAL A 117 18.17 1.86 -1.45
CA VAL A 117 18.04 2.09 -2.91
C VAL A 117 16.88 1.25 -3.42
N PHE A 118 15.78 1.94 -3.75
CA PHE A 118 14.57 1.30 -4.24
C PHE A 118 14.62 1.03 -5.74
N GLN A 119 13.89 -0.01 -6.16
CA GLN A 119 13.77 -0.42 -7.55
C GLN A 119 12.29 -0.59 -7.94
N PRO A 120 11.96 -0.49 -9.23
CA PRO A 120 10.61 -0.82 -9.69
C PRO A 120 10.19 -2.22 -9.25
N GLY A 121 8.97 -2.33 -8.74
CA GLY A 121 8.43 -3.57 -8.20
C GLY A 121 8.80 -3.85 -6.74
N ASP A 122 9.52 -2.96 -6.05
CA ASP A 122 9.74 -3.10 -4.60
C ASP A 122 8.43 -2.95 -3.82
N ALA A 123 8.32 -3.68 -2.70
CA ALA A 123 7.17 -3.67 -1.84
C ALA A 123 7.52 -3.13 -0.45
N PHE A 124 6.74 -2.20 0.04
CA PHE A 124 6.87 -1.56 1.35
C PHE A 124 5.87 -2.17 2.32
N VAL A 125 6.38 -2.87 3.33
CA VAL A 125 5.61 -3.65 4.29
C VAL A 125 5.48 -2.88 5.60
N PHE A 126 4.23 -2.69 6.03
CA PHE A 126 3.88 -2.04 7.29
C PHE A 126 3.06 -2.98 8.15
N GLY A 127 3.32 -2.97 9.46
CA GLY A 127 2.55 -3.75 10.42
C GLY A 127 1.30 -3.03 10.93
N PRO A 128 0.48 -3.71 11.74
CA PRO A 128 -0.68 -3.14 12.40
C PRO A 128 -0.31 -1.95 13.29
N GLU A 129 -1.26 -1.03 13.44
CA GLU A 129 -1.06 0.24 14.13
C GLU A 129 -0.65 0.07 15.59
N SER A 130 -1.19 -0.95 16.27
CA SER A 130 -0.97 -1.17 17.69
C SER A 130 0.38 -1.77 18.05
N ARG A 131 0.93 -2.67 17.22
CA ARG A 131 2.10 -3.50 17.59
C ARG A 131 3.23 -3.51 16.57
N GLY A 132 2.98 -3.02 15.35
CA GLY A 132 3.96 -3.07 14.25
C GLY A 132 4.19 -4.48 13.73
N LEU A 133 5.21 -4.66 12.91
CA LEU A 133 5.59 -5.97 12.36
C LEU A 133 6.14 -6.90 13.45
N PRO A 134 5.90 -8.24 13.34
CA PRO A 134 6.45 -9.22 14.26
C PRO A 134 7.98 -9.14 14.31
N GLY A 135 8.53 -9.27 15.53
CA GLY A 135 9.98 -9.22 15.72
C GLY A 135 10.73 -10.37 15.03
N SER A 136 10.09 -11.53 14.84
CA SER A 136 10.62 -12.64 14.04
C SER A 136 10.84 -12.22 12.60
N TRP A 137 9.83 -11.58 11.99
CA TRP A 137 9.90 -11.07 10.63
C TRP A 137 11.04 -10.06 10.41
N LEU A 138 11.21 -9.11 11.34
CA LEU A 138 12.28 -8.12 11.25
C LEU A 138 13.68 -8.73 11.42
N LYS A 139 13.81 -9.82 12.19
CA LYS A 139 15.07 -10.51 12.38
C LYS A 139 15.50 -11.37 11.18
N GLU A 140 14.56 -11.83 10.37
CA GLU A 140 14.87 -12.61 9.16
C GLU A 140 15.55 -11.77 8.07
N CYS A 141 15.23 -10.47 7.99
CA CYS A 141 15.81 -9.56 7.00
C CYS A 141 16.16 -8.20 7.61
N PRO A 142 17.15 -8.11 8.50
CA PRO A 142 17.51 -6.86 9.16
C PRO A 142 17.95 -5.78 8.16
N ASP A 143 18.70 -6.16 7.12
CA ASP A 143 19.20 -5.27 6.06
C ASP A 143 18.08 -4.68 5.16
N ARG A 144 16.84 -5.18 5.32
CA ARG A 144 15.64 -4.71 4.62
C ARG A 144 14.60 -4.14 5.57
N SER A 145 15.02 -3.85 6.80
CA SER A 145 14.18 -3.19 7.80
C SER A 145 14.58 -1.72 7.88
N LEU A 146 13.62 -0.84 7.64
CA LEU A 146 13.83 0.59 7.49
C LEU A 146 13.04 1.37 8.55
N ARG A 147 13.60 2.48 9.00
CA ARG A 147 12.89 3.42 9.87
C ARG A 147 12.77 4.80 9.25
N ILE A 148 11.64 5.44 9.51
CA ILE A 148 11.46 6.87 9.31
C ILE A 148 11.92 7.55 10.60
N PRO A 149 12.85 8.51 10.55
CA PRO A 149 13.34 9.18 11.76
C PRO A 149 12.24 10.01 12.40
N ILE A 150 12.04 9.81 13.70
CA ILE A 150 11.11 10.58 14.53
C ILE A 150 11.80 11.00 15.82
N LEU A 151 11.36 12.10 16.42
CA LEU A 151 11.86 12.53 17.72
C LEU A 151 11.36 11.59 18.83
N PRO A 152 12.12 11.44 19.93
CA PRO A 152 11.76 10.53 21.04
C PRO A 152 10.42 10.85 21.71
N ALA A 153 9.91 12.07 21.58
CA ALA A 153 8.58 12.45 22.10
C ALA A 153 7.43 11.75 21.37
N ALA A 154 7.64 11.29 20.14
CA ALA A 154 6.66 10.52 19.37
C ALA A 154 7.01 9.03 19.42
N ARG A 155 6.01 8.17 19.64
CA ARG A 155 6.21 6.70 19.63
C ARG A 155 6.22 6.13 18.21
N SER A 156 5.39 6.68 17.34
CA SER A 156 5.24 6.30 15.94
C SER A 156 4.55 7.41 15.17
N LEU A 157 4.62 7.35 13.86
CA LEU A 157 3.75 8.11 12.96
C LEU A 157 2.40 7.38 12.79
N ASN A 158 1.37 8.13 12.42
CA ASN A 158 0.15 7.54 11.87
C ASN A 158 0.52 6.67 10.66
N LEU A 159 -0.13 5.51 10.51
CA LEU A 159 0.21 4.53 9.46
C LEU A 159 0.10 5.14 8.06
N ALA A 160 -0.96 5.90 7.76
CA ALA A 160 -1.13 6.52 6.45
C ALA A 160 -0.05 7.57 6.15
N SER A 161 0.41 8.30 7.18
CA SER A 161 1.52 9.24 7.05
C SER A 161 2.83 8.51 6.76
N ALA A 162 3.12 7.43 7.48
CA ALA A 162 4.32 6.62 7.27
C ALA A 162 4.36 6.03 5.85
N VAL A 163 3.23 5.48 5.39
CA VAL A 163 3.09 4.96 4.01
C VAL A 163 3.32 6.06 2.98
N ALA A 164 2.72 7.24 3.16
CA ALA A 164 2.90 8.34 2.22
C ALA A 164 4.36 8.77 2.12
N ILE A 165 5.06 8.94 3.25
CA ILE A 165 6.48 9.30 3.27
C ILE A 165 7.32 8.27 2.52
N ALA A 166 7.16 6.98 2.83
CA ALA A 166 7.92 5.91 2.20
C ALA A 166 7.63 5.81 0.70
N LEU A 167 6.35 5.84 0.32
CA LEU A 167 5.92 5.69 -1.06
C LEU A 167 6.44 6.84 -1.95
N PHE A 168 6.35 8.08 -1.48
CA PHE A 168 6.84 9.24 -2.24
C PHE A 168 8.37 9.33 -2.25
N GLU A 169 9.08 8.81 -1.26
CA GLU A 169 10.53 8.62 -1.36
C GLU A 169 10.88 7.60 -2.45
N GLY A 170 10.18 6.48 -2.50
CA GLY A 170 10.35 5.51 -3.58
C GLY A 170 10.13 6.13 -4.97
N ILE A 171 9.04 6.89 -5.15
CA ILE A 171 8.75 7.62 -6.38
C ILE A 171 9.86 8.63 -6.71
N ARG A 172 10.36 9.36 -5.72
CA ARG A 172 11.46 10.31 -5.91
C ARG A 172 12.72 9.62 -6.43
N GLN A 173 13.07 8.45 -5.89
CA GLN A 173 14.25 7.69 -6.32
C GLN A 173 14.05 7.10 -7.72
N LEU A 174 12.85 6.62 -8.05
CA LEU A 174 12.54 6.04 -9.35
C LEU A 174 12.34 7.08 -10.47
N GLY A 175 12.27 8.36 -10.11
CA GLY A 175 12.11 9.49 -11.02
C GLY A 175 10.65 9.86 -11.30
N LEU A 176 10.28 11.08 -10.95
CA LEU A 176 8.92 11.65 -11.15
C LEU A 176 8.43 11.65 -12.61
N LYS A 177 9.30 11.52 -13.60
CA LYS A 177 8.93 11.56 -15.02
C LYS A 177 7.92 10.47 -15.41
N GLN A 178 7.90 9.37 -14.71
CA GLN A 178 7.06 8.22 -15.06
C GLN A 178 5.62 8.33 -14.50
N ALA A 179 5.42 9.03 -13.40
CA ALA A 179 4.09 9.25 -12.84
C ALA A 179 3.28 10.30 -13.64
N THR A 180 3.95 11.21 -14.35
CA THR A 180 3.32 12.31 -15.11
C THR A 180 3.06 11.97 -16.57
N GLU A 181 3.78 11.04 -17.17
CA GLU A 181 3.60 10.65 -18.59
C GLU A 181 2.27 9.91 -18.82
N SER A 182 1.68 9.30 -17.78
CA SER A 182 0.36 8.66 -17.89
C SER A 182 -0.83 9.63 -17.88
N THR A 183 -0.63 10.91 -17.53
CA THR A 183 -1.72 11.87 -17.34
C THR A 183 -1.91 12.87 -18.50
N GLY A 184 -1.16 12.77 -19.60
CA GLY A 184 -1.34 13.59 -20.79
C GLY A 184 -1.27 15.11 -20.58
N ARG A 185 -0.65 15.56 -19.49
CA ARG A 185 -0.50 17.00 -19.21
C ARG A 185 0.76 17.52 -19.89
N THR A 186 0.59 18.09 -21.07
CA THR A 186 1.64 18.88 -21.73
C THR A 186 2.04 20.05 -20.83
N PRO A 187 3.37 20.28 -20.57
CA PRO A 187 3.81 21.47 -19.85
C PRO A 187 3.37 22.71 -20.65
N GLY A 188 2.48 23.52 -20.05
CA GLY A 188 2.07 24.79 -20.64
C GLY A 188 3.30 25.68 -20.83
N THR A 189 3.57 26.08 -22.05
CA THR A 189 4.45 27.17 -22.43
C THR A 189 4.04 28.41 -21.67
N ARG A 190 4.88 28.89 -20.76
CA ARG A 190 4.72 30.24 -20.19
C ARG A 190 5.12 31.23 -21.26
N SER A 191 4.16 31.99 -21.73
CA SER A 191 4.38 33.27 -22.44
C SER A 191 4.65 34.38 -21.43
#